data_f24a77dc2e1c4a9e1b4fe289ab50e85c
#
_entry.id   f24a77dc2e1c4a9e1b4fe289ab50e85c
#
_cell.length_a   1.000
_cell.length_b   1.000
_cell.length_c   1.000
_cell.angle_alpha   90.00
_cell.angle_beta   90.00
_cell.angle_gamma   90.00
#
_symmetry.space_group_name_H-M   'P 1'
#
loop_
_entity.id
_entity.type
_entity.pdbx_description
1 polymer ?
#
loop_
_entity_poly.entity_id
_entity_poly.type
_entity_poly.pdbx_seq_one_letter_code
_entity_poly.pdbx_strand_id
1 'polypeptide(L)'
;KYKSNSEYNCSCILKKNKVSFKYENLNLNYKWEESKRYIPDFILENGIILEVKGRFVLDDRKKHLFIRSQHPQYDIRFVFDNPNRKLYKNGKMTYADWCDKYEFKYCKLGDGIPEDWLETNGKRSEIYTRRRSTKG
;
A
#
# COMPACT_ATOMS: atom_id res chain seq x y z
N LYS A 1 11.83 -9.31 -10.80
CA LYS A 1 10.81 -8.38 -10.89
C LYS A 1 10.27 -7.79 -9.61
N TYR A 2 9.65 -8.62 -8.73
CA TYR A 2 9.21 -8.08 -7.45
C TYR A 2 10.39 -7.93 -6.51
N LYS A 3 10.33 -6.90 -5.66
CA LYS A 3 11.44 -6.56 -4.79
C LYS A 3 11.56 -7.45 -3.56
N SER A 4 10.52 -8.20 -3.23
CA SER A 4 10.51 -9.06 -2.04
C SER A 4 9.65 -10.27 -2.25
N ASN A 5 9.83 -11.28 -1.38
CA ASN A 5 8.99 -12.46 -1.39
C ASN A 5 7.55 -12.12 -1.01
N SER A 6 7.37 -11.16 -0.10
CA SER A 6 6.04 -10.74 0.32
C SER A 6 5.27 -10.10 -0.84
N GLU A 7 5.95 -9.27 -1.63
CA GLU A 7 5.33 -8.69 -2.83
C GLU A 7 4.97 -9.77 -3.83
N TYR A 8 5.87 -10.72 -4.05
CA TYR A 8 5.60 -11.83 -4.94
C TYR A 8 4.38 -12.62 -4.46
N ASN A 9 4.35 -12.97 -3.17
CA ASN A 9 3.23 -13.72 -2.60
C ASN A 9 1.92 -12.95 -2.73
N CYS A 10 1.96 -11.63 -2.54
CA CYS A 10 0.79 -10.79 -2.74
C CYS A 10 0.31 -10.85 -4.18
N SER A 11 1.23 -10.77 -5.15
CA SER A 11 0.87 -10.84 -6.56
C SER A 11 0.19 -12.17 -6.90
N CYS A 12 0.66 -13.27 -6.28
CA CYS A 12 0.06 -14.57 -6.48
C CYS A 12 -1.39 -14.62 -5.96
N ILE A 13 -1.64 -14.00 -4.81
CA ILE A 13 -2.99 -13.92 -4.25
C ILE A 13 -3.90 -13.13 -5.18
N LEU A 14 -3.42 -12.01 -5.70
CA LEU A 14 -4.19 -11.18 -6.61
C LEU A 14 -4.54 -11.94 -7.89
N LYS A 15 -3.57 -12.66 -8.45
CA LYS A 15 -3.78 -13.47 -9.65
C LYS A 15 -4.77 -14.59 -9.38
N LYS A 16 -4.67 -15.24 -8.22
CA LYS A 16 -5.59 -16.32 -7.84
C LYS A 16 -7.02 -15.80 -7.75
N ASN A 17 -7.22 -14.57 -7.32
CA ASN A 17 -8.53 -13.94 -7.22
C ASN A 17 -8.97 -13.28 -8.53
N LYS A 18 -8.19 -13.45 -9.60
CA LYS A 18 -8.48 -12.94 -10.93
C LYS A 18 -8.64 -11.42 -10.95
N VAL A 19 -7.86 -10.73 -10.12
CA VAL A 19 -7.85 -9.27 -10.05
C VAL A 19 -6.72 -8.75 -10.90
N SER A 20 -7.03 -7.88 -11.85
CA SER A 20 -6.01 -7.20 -12.63
C SER A 20 -5.35 -6.14 -11.76
N PHE A 21 -4.04 -6.03 -11.87
CA PHE A 21 -3.28 -5.02 -11.12
C PHE A 21 -2.09 -4.57 -11.95
N LYS A 22 -1.56 -3.43 -11.55
CA LYS A 22 -0.29 -2.94 -12.08
C LYS A 22 0.69 -2.87 -10.93
N TYR A 23 1.91 -3.25 -11.20
CA TYR A 23 2.98 -3.24 -10.21
C TYR A 23 3.87 -2.03 -10.45
N GLU A 24 4.04 -1.19 -9.42
CA GLU A 24 4.91 -0.01 -9.45
C GLU A 24 4.66 0.90 -10.66
N ASN A 25 3.38 1.10 -10.99
CA ASN A 25 2.99 1.84 -12.18
C ASN A 25 2.58 3.29 -11.90
N LEU A 26 2.55 3.69 -10.64
CA LEU A 26 2.14 5.05 -10.23
C LEU A 26 3.28 5.74 -9.52
N ASN A 27 3.47 7.01 -9.82
CA ASN A 27 4.44 7.86 -9.10
C ASN A 27 3.66 9.00 -8.46
N LEU A 28 3.84 9.16 -7.15
CA LEU A 28 3.23 10.26 -6.41
C LEU A 28 4.33 11.06 -5.75
N ASN A 29 4.42 12.34 -6.09
CA ASN A 29 5.36 13.23 -5.46
C ASN A 29 4.81 13.68 -4.12
N TYR A 30 5.68 13.75 -3.14
CA TYR A 30 5.31 14.28 -1.82
C TYR A 30 6.48 15.08 -1.27
N LYS A 31 6.16 16.02 -0.40
CA LYS A 31 7.19 16.79 0.27
C LYS A 31 7.46 16.21 1.63
N TRP A 32 8.70 16.05 1.91
CA TRP A 32 9.23 15.71 3.24
C TRP A 32 9.97 16.97 3.68
N GLU A 33 11.22 16.93 3.95
CA GLU A 33 12.02 18.15 4.06
C GLU A 33 12.52 18.56 2.68
N GLU A 34 12.57 17.60 1.78
CA GLU A 34 12.88 17.80 0.37
C GLU A 34 11.85 17.02 -0.45
N SER A 35 11.75 17.33 -1.73
CA SER A 35 10.82 16.62 -2.59
C SER A 35 11.28 15.20 -2.81
N LYS A 36 10.37 14.25 -2.61
CA LYS A 36 10.61 12.82 -2.82
C LYS A 36 9.50 12.24 -3.65
N ARG A 37 9.77 11.07 -4.20
CA ARG A 37 8.81 10.36 -5.04
C ARG A 37 8.38 9.08 -4.35
N TYR A 38 7.09 8.83 -4.38
CA TYR A 38 6.51 7.60 -3.85
C TYR A 38 5.97 6.78 -5.01
N ILE A 39 6.41 5.53 -5.11
CA ILE A 39 5.93 4.59 -6.12
C ILE A 39 5.25 3.45 -5.36
N PRO A 40 3.90 3.41 -5.39
CA PRO A 40 3.18 2.33 -4.70
C PRO A 40 3.53 0.95 -5.25
N ASP A 41 3.44 -0.06 -4.38
CA ASP A 41 3.71 -1.42 -4.81
C ASP A 41 2.68 -1.91 -5.82
N PHE A 42 1.39 -1.78 -5.49
CA PHE A 42 0.32 -2.27 -6.36
C PHE A 42 -0.81 -1.26 -6.47
N ILE A 43 -1.38 -1.16 -7.65
CA ILE A 43 -2.60 -0.39 -7.92
C ILE A 43 -3.62 -1.40 -8.44
N LEU A 44 -4.71 -1.57 -7.71
CA LEU A 44 -5.78 -2.47 -8.12
C LEU A 44 -6.69 -1.79 -9.15
N GLU A 45 -7.41 -2.58 -9.93
CA GLU A 45 -8.28 -2.00 -10.96
C GLU A 45 -9.39 -1.12 -10.37
N ASN A 46 -9.76 -1.32 -9.11
CA ASN A 46 -10.74 -0.46 -8.43
C ASN A 46 -10.11 0.82 -7.86
N GLY A 47 -8.80 1.00 -8.02
CA GLY A 47 -8.11 2.20 -7.57
C GLY A 47 -7.49 2.11 -6.19
N ILE A 48 -7.73 1.02 -5.47
CA ILE A 48 -7.08 0.82 -4.17
C ILE A 48 -5.59 0.59 -4.40
N ILE A 49 -4.78 1.26 -3.60
CA ILE A 49 -3.33 1.10 -3.62
C ILE A 49 -2.94 0.20 -2.47
N LEU A 50 -2.14 -0.83 -2.76
CA LEU A 50 -1.62 -1.73 -1.74
C LEU A 50 -0.15 -1.45 -1.53
N GLU A 51 0.22 -1.27 -0.27
CA GLU A 51 1.60 -1.11 0.14
C GLU A 51 1.98 -2.30 1.01
N VAL A 52 2.94 -3.10 0.54
CA VAL A 52 3.32 -4.35 1.21
C VAL A 52 4.54 -4.08 2.10
N LYS A 53 4.42 -4.40 3.39
CA LYS A 53 5.49 -4.13 4.36
C LYS A 53 5.78 -5.33 5.24
N GLY A 54 7.05 -5.74 5.26
CA GLY A 54 7.54 -6.65 6.28
C GLY A 54 7.90 -5.88 7.54
N ARG A 55 8.69 -4.80 7.38
CA ARG A 55 9.05 -3.90 8.46
C ARG A 55 8.47 -2.53 8.17
N PHE A 56 7.83 -1.95 9.17
CA PHE A 56 7.16 -0.66 9.05
C PHE A 56 7.87 0.34 9.97
N VAL A 57 9.02 0.81 9.50
CA VAL A 57 9.89 1.66 10.32
C VAL A 57 9.36 3.10 10.39
N LEU A 58 9.96 3.89 11.28
CA LEU A 58 9.50 5.27 11.54
C LEU A 58 9.45 6.10 10.25
N ASP A 59 10.46 5.99 9.41
CA ASP A 59 10.49 6.76 8.17
C ASP A 59 9.34 6.38 7.25
N ASP A 60 8.97 5.10 7.19
CA ASP A 60 7.80 4.67 6.41
C ASP A 60 6.52 5.30 6.96
N ARG A 61 6.38 5.31 8.28
CA ARG A 61 5.19 5.87 8.91
C ARG A 61 5.06 7.37 8.65
N LYS A 62 6.15 8.12 8.80
CA LYS A 62 6.17 9.55 8.50
C LYS A 62 5.85 9.79 7.03
N LYS A 63 6.48 9.02 6.15
CA LYS A 63 6.28 9.11 4.71
C LYS A 63 4.79 9.00 4.36
N HIS A 64 4.12 8.00 4.89
CA HIS A 64 2.71 7.78 4.53
C HIS A 64 1.77 8.83 5.11
N LEU A 65 2.12 9.42 6.24
CA LEU A 65 1.34 10.56 6.75
C LEU A 65 1.49 11.77 5.82
N PHE A 66 2.70 12.04 5.33
CA PHE A 66 2.92 13.11 4.37
C PHE A 66 2.19 12.85 3.05
N ILE A 67 2.30 11.62 2.55
CA ILE A 67 1.64 11.26 1.28
C ILE A 67 0.13 11.45 1.41
N ARG A 68 -0.47 10.96 2.49
CA ARG A 68 -1.92 11.11 2.67
C ARG A 68 -2.33 12.57 2.80
N SER A 69 -1.53 13.35 3.50
CA SER A 69 -1.80 14.79 3.64
C SER A 69 -1.76 15.52 2.30
N GLN A 70 -0.83 15.13 1.42
CA GLN A 70 -0.62 15.80 0.15
C GLN A 70 -1.39 15.18 -1.00
N HIS A 71 -1.82 13.92 -0.86
CA HIS A 71 -2.57 13.18 -1.88
C HIS A 71 -3.77 12.47 -1.26
N PRO A 72 -4.70 13.21 -0.62
CA PRO A 72 -5.81 12.58 0.11
C PRO A 72 -6.79 11.82 -0.77
N GLN A 73 -6.75 12.02 -2.07
CA GLN A 73 -7.64 11.35 -3.01
C GLN A 73 -7.29 9.88 -3.24
N TYR A 74 -6.09 9.45 -2.82
CA TYR A 74 -5.66 8.07 -3.03
C TYR A 74 -5.98 7.22 -1.81
N ASP A 75 -6.50 6.02 -2.05
CA ASP A 75 -6.86 5.05 -1.01
C ASP A 75 -5.71 4.07 -0.85
N ILE A 76 -4.82 4.34 0.10
CA ILE A 76 -3.62 3.52 0.35
C ILE A 76 -3.89 2.62 1.53
N ARG A 77 -3.71 1.31 1.34
CA ARG A 77 -3.93 0.30 2.37
C ARG A 77 -2.68 -0.55 2.51
N PHE A 78 -2.42 -1.02 3.71
CA PHE A 78 -1.20 -1.78 4.02
C PHE A 78 -1.48 -3.28 4.04
N VAL A 79 -0.52 -4.03 3.52
CA VAL A 79 -0.52 -5.49 3.60
C VAL A 79 0.75 -5.85 4.38
N PHE A 80 0.58 -6.28 5.63
CA PHE A 80 1.70 -6.59 6.51
C PHE A 80 1.95 -8.09 6.59
N ASP A 81 3.21 -8.47 6.68
CA ASP A 81 3.54 -9.86 7.03
C ASP A 81 3.03 -10.16 8.45
N ASN A 82 3.26 -9.23 9.38
CA ASN A 82 2.82 -9.38 10.77
C ASN A 82 2.34 -8.04 11.31
N PRO A 83 1.03 -7.76 11.24
CA PRO A 83 0.49 -6.49 11.76
C PRO A 83 0.60 -6.35 13.28
N ASN A 84 0.83 -7.44 14.00
CA ASN A 84 0.97 -7.40 15.44
C ASN A 84 2.39 -7.10 15.90
N ARG A 85 3.31 -6.86 14.98
CA ARG A 85 4.68 -6.49 15.33
C ARG A 85 4.68 -5.11 15.97
N LYS A 86 5.48 -4.96 17.02
CA LYS A 86 5.56 -3.70 17.77
C LYS A 86 6.38 -2.66 17.01
N LEU A 87 5.97 -1.39 17.14
CA LEU A 87 6.70 -0.27 16.55
C LEU A 87 8.07 -0.08 17.20
N TYR A 88 8.13 -0.30 18.52
CA TYR A 88 9.34 -0.11 19.31
C TYR A 88 9.53 -1.30 20.22
N LYS A 89 10.80 -1.63 20.48
CA LYS A 89 11.15 -2.80 21.28
C LYS A 89 10.44 -2.86 22.63
N ASN A 90 10.38 -1.74 23.33
CA ASN A 90 9.77 -1.65 24.65
C ASN A 90 8.40 -1.00 24.66
N GLY A 91 7.83 -0.78 23.48
CA GLY A 91 6.51 -0.18 23.37
C GLY A 91 5.40 -1.20 23.33
N LYS A 92 4.17 -0.73 23.36
CA LYS A 92 2.99 -1.59 23.27
C LYS A 92 2.30 -1.45 21.92
N MET A 93 2.47 -0.31 21.25
CA MET A 93 1.77 -0.05 19.99
C MET A 93 2.34 -0.92 18.88
N THR A 94 1.43 -1.58 18.15
CA THR A 94 1.77 -2.43 17.01
C THR A 94 1.56 -1.68 15.70
N TYR A 95 1.94 -2.31 14.59
CA TYR A 95 1.65 -1.79 13.24
C TYR A 95 0.14 -1.59 13.06
N ALA A 96 -0.65 -2.59 13.50
CA ALA A 96 -2.10 -2.51 13.44
C ALA A 96 -2.64 -1.33 14.24
N ASP A 97 -2.11 -1.13 15.45
CA ASP A 97 -2.52 -0.02 16.32
C ASP A 97 -2.25 1.33 15.65
N TRP A 98 -1.09 1.45 15.00
CA TRP A 98 -0.74 2.67 14.30
C TRP A 98 -1.73 2.94 13.15
N CYS A 99 -2.06 1.90 12.40
CA CYS A 99 -3.02 2.03 11.30
C CYS A 99 -4.40 2.45 11.83
N ASP A 100 -4.83 1.84 12.92
CA ASP A 100 -6.11 2.21 13.53
C ASP A 100 -6.11 3.67 13.99
N LYS A 101 -5.01 4.08 14.62
CA LYS A 101 -4.87 5.46 15.12
C LYS A 101 -4.96 6.49 13.98
N TYR A 102 -4.32 6.20 12.86
CA TYR A 102 -4.26 7.12 11.74
C TYR A 102 -5.24 6.78 10.63
N GLU A 103 -6.15 5.84 10.89
CA GLU A 103 -7.23 5.48 9.97
C GLU A 103 -6.75 4.97 8.62
N PHE A 104 -5.74 4.11 8.65
CA PHE A 104 -5.34 3.33 7.49
C PHE A 104 -5.91 1.92 7.61
N LYS A 105 -6.43 1.40 6.52
CA LYS A 105 -6.84 0.01 6.47
C LYS A 105 -5.63 -0.88 6.25
N TYR A 106 -5.66 -2.07 6.82
CA TYR A 106 -4.56 -3.03 6.70
C TYR A 106 -5.10 -4.45 6.72
N CYS A 107 -4.26 -5.38 6.27
CA CYS A 107 -4.55 -6.81 6.40
C CYS A 107 -3.23 -7.55 6.63
N LYS A 108 -3.36 -8.81 7.01
CA LYS A 108 -2.22 -9.72 7.17
C LYS A 108 -2.08 -10.55 5.91
N LEU A 109 -0.91 -10.53 5.29
CA LEU A 109 -0.67 -11.20 4.01
C LEU A 109 -1.03 -12.69 4.07
N GLY A 110 -0.68 -13.35 5.16
CA GLY A 110 -0.94 -14.77 5.32
C GLY A 110 -2.42 -15.14 5.31
N ASP A 111 -3.30 -14.21 5.65
CA ASP A 111 -4.75 -14.43 5.64
C ASP A 111 -5.39 -14.11 4.29
N GLY A 112 -4.60 -13.67 3.31
CA GLY A 112 -5.08 -13.24 2.01
C GLY A 112 -5.52 -11.79 2.03
N ILE A 113 -5.95 -11.30 0.87
CA ILE A 113 -6.45 -9.94 0.74
C ILE A 113 -7.97 -9.98 0.93
N PRO A 114 -8.54 -9.10 1.77
CA PRO A 114 -10.00 -9.08 1.97
C PRO A 114 -10.76 -8.96 0.64
N GLU A 115 -11.84 -9.73 0.49
CA GLU A 115 -12.58 -9.74 -0.76
C GLU A 115 -13.15 -8.38 -1.13
N ASP A 116 -13.59 -7.61 -0.14
CA ASP A 116 -14.15 -6.29 -0.41
C ASP A 116 -13.10 -5.31 -0.93
N TRP A 117 -11.82 -5.57 -0.72
CA TRP A 117 -10.74 -4.77 -1.32
C TRP A 117 -10.57 -5.07 -2.80
N LEU A 118 -11.07 -6.19 -3.26
CA LEU A 118 -10.85 -6.69 -4.63
C LEU A 118 -12.04 -6.44 -5.54
N GLU A 119 -13.15 -5.94 -5.02
CA GLU A 119 -14.37 -5.71 -5.80
C GLU A 119 -14.22 -4.51 -6.72
N THR A 120 -14.75 -4.62 -7.93
CA THR A 120 -14.55 -3.62 -8.96
C THR A 120 -15.82 -2.93 -9.46
N ASN A 121 -17.00 -3.44 -9.20
CA ASN A 121 -18.25 -2.91 -9.74
C ASN A 121 -18.23 -2.77 -11.27
N GLY A 122 -17.36 -3.51 -11.95
CA GLY A 122 -17.30 -3.52 -13.40
C GLY A 122 -16.61 -2.33 -14.06
N LYS A 123 -16.08 -1.39 -13.27
CA LYS A 123 -15.34 -0.25 -13.79
C LYS A 123 -13.92 -0.22 -13.27
N ARG A 124 -13.00 0.14 -14.15
CA ARG A 124 -11.61 0.37 -13.75
C ARG A 124 -11.43 1.80 -13.29
N SER A 125 -10.68 1.98 -12.23
CA SER A 125 -10.36 3.30 -11.71
C SER A 125 -9.49 4.07 -12.70
N GLU A 126 -9.66 5.39 -12.70
CA GLU A 126 -8.87 6.28 -13.53
C GLU A 126 -7.38 6.15 -13.24
N ILE A 127 -6.98 6.06 -11.98
CA ILE A 127 -5.56 5.94 -11.64
C ILE A 127 -4.96 4.62 -12.15
N TYR A 128 -5.78 3.56 -12.25
CA TYR A 128 -5.33 2.28 -12.77
C TYR A 128 -5.04 2.38 -14.28
N THR A 129 -5.83 3.14 -15.01
CA THR A 129 -5.67 3.26 -16.47
C THR A 129 -4.64 4.30 -16.86
N ARG A 130 -4.21 5.16 -15.92
CA ARG A 130 -3.24 6.22 -16.18
C ARG A 130 -1.85 5.64 -16.42
N ARG A 131 -1.13 6.22 -17.36
CA ARG A 131 0.26 5.83 -17.58
C ARG A 131 1.14 6.36 -16.46
N ARG A 132 2.15 5.57 -16.07
CA ARG A 132 3.14 6.01 -15.11
C ARG A 132 3.91 7.20 -15.68
N SER A 133 4.03 8.27 -14.86
CA SER A 133 4.85 9.42 -15.22
C SER A 133 6.31 9.04 -15.14
N THR A 134 7.11 9.44 -16.17
CA THR A 134 8.55 9.24 -16.16
C THR A 134 9.30 10.46 -15.65
N LYS A 135 8.61 11.57 -15.46
CA LYS A 135 9.22 12.79 -14.94
C LYS A 135 9.30 12.72 -13.42
N GLY A 136 10.47 13.06 -12.90
CA GLY A 136 10.76 13.01 -11.49
C GLY A 136 10.06 14.02 -10.63
#